data_0f6cf72bec1c566dd456db8a49c163a5
#
_entry.id   0f6cf72bec1c566dd456db8a49c163a5
#
_cell.length_a   1.000
_cell.length_b   1.000
_cell.length_c   1.000
_cell.angle_alpha   90.00
_cell.angle_beta   90.00
_cell.angle_gamma   90.00
#
_symmetry.space_group_name_H-M   'P 1'
#
loop_
_entity.id
_entity.type
_entity.pdbx_description
1 polymer ?
#
loop_
_entity_poly.entity_id
_entity_poly.type
_entity_poly.pdbx_seq_one_letter_code
_entity_poly.pdbx_strand_id
1 'polypeptide(L)'
;MDIPNLVYYGIGVANNGGGSDNQEYTFPSISVSAGDNILVARSTINMATYLEIDESTIIDANDTDISQNGNDAIELYYNGEVIETFGEINVDGSGQPWEYLDSWAYKENGTWTYGGVECTNGSTTSAGSNCPYPYTGIYSVGTAVSTTYEVTFSVNTQNIQVGNEGMYVGGGILGEITGNGALAYQMSDDDGDGTYTVVVSLPEGASGNNIYLNRPNADDNWEAKEVIAGLECADPDNFNDRILE
;
A
#
# COMPACT_ATOMS: atom_id res chain seq x y z
N MET A 1 -11.92 -14.11 11.21
CA MET A 1 -12.47 -13.49 9.98
C MET A 1 -11.28 -12.92 9.23
N ASP A 2 -11.18 -13.16 7.92
CA ASP A 2 -10.13 -12.57 7.11
C ASP A 2 -10.36 -11.07 6.95
N ILE A 3 -9.28 -10.31 6.88
CA ILE A 3 -9.34 -8.87 6.58
C ILE A 3 -8.85 -8.71 5.13
N PRO A 4 -9.74 -8.30 4.21
CA PRO A 4 -9.39 -8.22 2.79
C PRO A 4 -8.39 -7.10 2.47
N ASN A 5 -8.34 -6.06 3.27
CA ASN A 5 -7.36 -4.99 3.11
C ASN A 5 -7.12 -4.27 4.45
N LEU A 6 -5.87 -4.24 4.91
CA LEU A 6 -5.48 -3.54 6.15
C LEU A 6 -5.37 -2.03 5.99
N VAL A 7 -5.41 -1.46 4.79
CA VAL A 7 -5.33 -0.01 4.57
C VAL A 7 -6.41 0.80 5.31
N TYR A 8 -7.51 0.13 5.67
CA TYR A 8 -8.58 0.76 6.47
C TYR A 8 -8.29 0.81 7.98
N TYR A 9 -7.18 0.21 8.40
CA TYR A 9 -6.74 0.17 9.79
C TYR A 9 -5.51 1.05 10.00
N GLY A 10 -5.33 1.49 11.23
CA GLY A 10 -4.18 2.30 11.61
C GLY A 10 -3.94 2.33 13.11
N ILE A 11 -2.85 2.97 13.47
CA ILE A 11 -2.42 3.13 14.87
C ILE A 11 -2.26 4.62 15.16
N GLY A 12 -2.63 5.05 16.36
CA GLY A 12 -2.30 6.33 16.94
C GLY A 12 -1.73 6.16 18.35
N VAL A 13 -0.92 7.11 18.79
CA VAL A 13 -0.25 7.10 20.10
C VAL A 13 -0.61 8.35 20.87
N ALA A 14 -1.40 8.21 21.93
CA ALA A 14 -1.73 9.31 22.83
C ALA A 14 -0.56 9.56 23.81
N ASN A 15 0.36 10.44 23.39
CA ASN A 15 1.60 10.69 24.10
C ASN A 15 1.39 11.36 25.47
N ASN A 16 1.94 10.74 26.53
CA ASN A 16 2.01 11.30 27.89
C ASN A 16 0.65 11.80 28.44
N GLY A 17 -0.45 11.14 28.05
CA GLY A 17 -1.80 11.53 28.48
C GLY A 17 -2.33 12.80 27.81
N GLY A 18 -1.82 13.16 26.66
CA GLY A 18 -2.22 14.34 25.87
C GLY A 18 -3.59 14.21 25.19
N GLY A 19 -4.23 13.06 25.28
CA GLY A 19 -5.46 12.74 24.57
C GLY A 19 -5.19 12.14 23.18
N SER A 20 -6.25 11.68 22.50
CA SER A 20 -6.17 11.23 21.12
C SER A 20 -5.90 12.42 20.19
N ASP A 21 -4.92 12.27 19.28
CA ASP A 21 -4.57 13.26 18.27
C ASP A 21 -4.70 12.72 16.82
N ASN A 22 -5.47 11.67 16.66
CA ASN A 22 -5.82 10.96 15.43
C ASN A 22 -4.90 9.78 15.07
N GLN A 23 -5.22 9.15 13.95
CA GLN A 23 -4.42 8.07 13.38
C GLN A 23 -3.12 8.64 12.80
N GLU A 24 -1.98 8.13 13.26
CA GLU A 24 -0.65 8.56 12.85
C GLU A 24 -0.04 7.62 11.81
N TYR A 25 -0.31 6.33 11.94
CA TYR A 25 0.16 5.30 11.02
C TYR A 25 -1.02 4.60 10.34
N THR A 26 -0.94 4.42 9.02
CA THR A 26 -1.88 3.63 8.23
C THR A 26 -1.18 2.35 7.78
N PHE A 27 -1.82 1.19 7.98
CA PHE A 27 -1.27 -0.07 7.50
C PHE A 27 -1.21 -0.10 5.96
N PRO A 28 -0.25 -0.84 5.38
CA PRO A 28 -0.17 -1.00 3.94
C PRO A 28 -1.40 -1.73 3.37
N SER A 29 -1.61 -1.61 2.04
CA SER A 29 -2.67 -2.32 1.32
C SER A 29 -2.30 -3.81 1.19
N ILE A 30 -2.62 -4.57 2.21
CA ILE A 30 -2.39 -6.01 2.32
C ILE A 30 -3.63 -6.72 2.84
N SER A 31 -3.88 -7.95 2.38
CA SER A 31 -4.87 -8.85 2.97
C SER A 31 -4.21 -9.75 4.01
N VAL A 32 -4.95 -10.07 5.06
CA VAL A 32 -4.49 -10.98 6.12
C VAL A 32 -5.58 -11.97 6.47
N SER A 33 -5.18 -13.19 6.82
CA SER A 33 -6.07 -14.27 7.19
C SER A 33 -6.40 -14.23 8.68
N ALA A 34 -7.53 -14.80 9.05
CA ALA A 34 -7.89 -14.96 10.45
C ALA A 34 -6.84 -15.81 11.18
N GLY A 35 -6.26 -15.24 12.23
CA GLY A 35 -5.21 -15.87 13.02
C GLY A 35 -3.80 -15.46 12.63
N ASP A 36 -3.62 -14.69 11.56
CA ASP A 36 -2.34 -14.06 11.26
C ASP A 36 -1.99 -13.05 12.36
N ASN A 37 -0.70 -12.95 12.65
CA ASN A 37 -0.17 -11.95 13.57
C ASN A 37 0.68 -10.97 12.77
N ILE A 38 0.33 -9.70 12.87
CA ILE A 38 1.02 -8.61 12.19
C ILE A 38 1.91 -7.89 13.20
N LEU A 39 3.19 -7.79 12.86
CA LEU A 39 4.17 -7.04 13.64
C LEU A 39 4.55 -5.78 12.89
N VAL A 40 4.37 -4.65 13.55
CA VAL A 40 4.78 -3.32 13.05
C VAL A 40 5.88 -2.80 13.96
N ALA A 41 6.93 -2.24 13.39
CA ALA A 41 8.05 -1.71 14.17
C ALA A 41 8.59 -0.41 13.59
N ARG A 42 9.06 0.49 14.47
CA ARG A 42 9.78 1.71 14.10
C ARG A 42 11.16 1.43 13.49
N SER A 43 11.74 0.28 13.84
CA SER A 43 12.99 -0.22 13.28
C SER A 43 12.87 -1.74 13.13
N THR A 44 12.69 -2.17 11.90
CA THR A 44 12.53 -3.61 11.58
C THR A 44 13.76 -4.41 11.98
N ILE A 45 14.96 -3.90 11.70
CA ILE A 45 16.23 -4.58 12.03
C ILE A 45 16.45 -4.74 13.55
N ASN A 46 16.10 -3.71 14.34
CA ASN A 46 16.24 -3.80 15.80
C ASN A 46 15.22 -4.78 16.39
N MET A 47 13.98 -4.73 15.91
CA MET A 47 12.92 -5.63 16.36
C MET A 47 13.23 -7.08 15.96
N ALA A 48 13.66 -7.31 14.72
CA ALA A 48 14.08 -8.63 14.24
C ALA A 48 15.22 -9.22 15.10
N THR A 49 16.23 -8.40 15.38
CA THR A 49 17.35 -8.79 16.24
C THR A 49 16.87 -9.12 17.66
N TYR A 50 16.00 -8.28 18.24
CA TYR A 50 15.52 -8.45 19.60
C TYR A 50 14.63 -9.68 19.77
N LEU A 51 13.73 -9.94 18.82
CA LEU A 51 12.84 -11.10 18.83
C LEU A 51 13.45 -12.37 18.21
N GLU A 52 14.64 -12.27 17.61
CA GLU A 52 15.34 -13.36 16.91
C GLU A 52 14.49 -13.98 15.78
N ILE A 53 13.83 -13.11 14.98
CA ILE A 53 12.98 -13.48 13.85
C ILE A 53 13.50 -12.90 12.53
N ASP A 54 12.91 -13.33 11.40
CA ASP A 54 13.23 -12.79 10.08
C ASP A 54 12.68 -11.36 9.93
N GLU A 55 13.54 -10.41 9.57
CA GLU A 55 13.17 -9.00 9.36
C GLU A 55 12.07 -8.84 8.29
N SER A 56 12.05 -9.70 7.27
CA SER A 56 11.04 -9.67 6.21
C SER A 56 9.61 -9.96 6.69
N THR A 57 9.44 -10.42 7.93
CA THR A 57 8.13 -10.67 8.56
C THR A 57 7.59 -9.46 9.33
N ILE A 58 8.30 -8.34 9.32
CA ILE A 58 7.97 -7.13 10.08
C ILE A 58 7.59 -6.01 9.11
N ILE A 59 6.49 -5.33 9.40
CA ILE A 59 6.08 -4.14 8.66
C ILE A 59 6.80 -2.91 9.25
N ASP A 60 7.44 -2.13 8.38
CA ASP A 60 8.10 -0.88 8.77
C ASP A 60 7.06 0.24 8.94
N ALA A 61 7.05 0.86 10.11
CA ALA A 61 6.20 2.02 10.41
C ALA A 61 6.95 3.36 10.34
N ASN A 62 8.22 3.36 9.96
CA ASN A 62 9.13 4.51 10.08
C ASN A 62 9.28 5.06 11.52
N ASP A 63 10.37 5.80 11.77
CA ASP A 63 10.72 6.29 13.10
C ASP A 63 9.74 7.33 13.70
N THR A 64 8.83 7.88 12.90
CA THR A 64 8.04 9.06 13.29
C THR A 64 6.56 8.79 13.49
N ASP A 65 6.03 7.71 12.89
CA ASP A 65 4.58 7.51 12.84
C ASP A 65 3.99 6.83 14.08
N ILE A 66 4.79 6.07 14.83
CA ILE A 66 4.40 5.48 16.12
C ILE A 66 5.47 5.78 17.17
N SER A 67 5.23 6.75 18.04
CA SER A 67 6.26 7.37 18.88
C SER A 67 6.26 6.90 20.35
N GLN A 68 5.53 5.84 20.69
CA GLN A 68 5.40 5.33 22.05
C GLN A 68 6.77 5.05 22.70
N ASN A 69 6.88 5.33 24.00
CA ASN A 69 8.11 5.18 24.78
C ASN A 69 7.92 4.43 26.12
N GLY A 70 6.73 3.86 26.37
CA GLY A 70 6.46 3.01 27.53
C GLY A 70 5.42 3.55 28.51
N ASN A 71 5.00 4.80 28.39
CA ASN A 71 3.97 5.43 29.21
C ASN A 71 2.83 6.03 28.37
N ASP A 72 2.77 5.72 27.10
CA ASP A 72 1.80 6.25 26.15
C ASP A 72 0.66 5.25 25.92
N ALA A 73 -0.56 5.75 25.81
CA ALA A 73 -1.67 4.94 25.36
C ALA A 73 -1.63 4.74 23.83
N ILE A 74 -2.14 3.60 23.35
CA ILE A 74 -2.13 3.23 21.94
C ILE A 74 -3.57 2.99 21.50
N GLU A 75 -3.94 3.56 20.36
CA GLU A 75 -5.25 3.41 19.76
C GLU A 75 -5.17 2.64 18.44
N LEU A 76 -6.07 1.68 18.25
CA LEU A 76 -6.29 1.00 16.99
C LEU A 76 -7.48 1.64 16.26
N TYR A 77 -7.28 2.04 15.02
CA TYR A 77 -8.28 2.68 14.19
C TYR A 77 -8.82 1.76 13.10
N TYR A 78 -10.07 1.98 12.74
CA TYR A 78 -10.71 1.44 11.54
C TYR A 78 -11.55 2.54 10.86
N ASN A 79 -11.23 2.86 9.60
CA ASN A 79 -11.85 3.98 8.85
C ASN A 79 -11.81 5.31 9.62
N GLY A 80 -10.72 5.60 10.33
CA GLY A 80 -10.53 6.83 11.09
C GLY A 80 -11.24 6.88 12.45
N GLU A 81 -11.94 5.81 12.84
CA GLU A 81 -12.59 5.70 14.13
C GLU A 81 -11.83 4.74 15.06
N VAL A 82 -11.66 5.11 16.31
CA VAL A 82 -11.02 4.24 17.32
C VAL A 82 -11.88 3.02 17.61
N ILE A 83 -11.33 1.84 17.45
CA ILE A 83 -12.00 0.55 17.71
C ILE A 83 -11.47 -0.18 18.95
N GLU A 84 -10.24 0.14 19.35
CA GLU A 84 -9.64 -0.41 20.57
C GLU A 84 -8.60 0.58 21.12
N THR A 85 -8.45 0.63 22.44
CA THR A 85 -7.46 1.45 23.15
C THR A 85 -6.72 0.59 24.17
N PHE A 86 -5.40 0.68 24.16
CA PHE A 86 -4.51 0.21 25.21
C PHE A 86 -4.12 1.41 26.09
N GLY A 87 -4.22 1.28 27.41
CA GLY A 87 -3.95 2.38 28.34
C GLY A 87 -5.11 3.39 28.47
N GLU A 88 -4.82 4.57 28.97
CA GLU A 88 -5.78 5.67 29.16
C GLU A 88 -5.28 6.93 28.47
N ILE A 89 -5.95 7.35 27.38
CA ILE A 89 -5.49 8.45 26.50
C ILE A 89 -5.26 9.80 27.19
N ASN A 90 -5.93 10.05 28.31
CA ASN A 90 -5.82 11.31 29.07
C ASN A 90 -4.96 11.18 30.34
N VAL A 91 -4.20 10.09 30.47
CA VAL A 91 -3.36 9.80 31.63
C VAL A 91 -1.95 9.45 31.17
N ASP A 92 -0.94 10.16 31.70
CA ASP A 92 0.44 9.73 31.59
C ASP A 92 0.61 8.36 32.28
N GLY A 93 1.09 7.36 31.55
CA GLY A 93 1.21 6.00 32.03
C GLY A 93 2.30 5.77 33.07
N SER A 94 3.17 6.76 33.32
CA SER A 94 4.25 6.66 34.30
C SER A 94 3.67 6.34 35.69
N GLY A 95 4.06 5.21 36.26
CA GLY A 95 3.58 4.70 37.53
C GLY A 95 2.17 4.09 37.49
N GLN A 96 1.55 3.99 36.33
CA GLN A 96 0.26 3.34 36.16
C GLN A 96 0.40 1.81 36.02
N PRO A 97 -0.62 1.03 36.33
CA PRO A 97 -0.57 -0.43 36.18
C PRO A 97 -0.31 -0.93 34.75
N TRP A 98 -0.53 -0.09 33.76
CA TRP A 98 -0.36 -0.40 32.34
C TRP A 98 0.93 0.19 31.74
N GLU A 99 1.86 0.76 32.55
CA GLU A 99 3.17 1.19 32.11
C GLU A 99 3.99 0.03 31.56
N TYR A 100 4.60 0.22 30.37
CA TYR A 100 5.38 -0.80 29.69
C TYR A 100 6.81 -0.32 29.31
N LEU A 101 7.35 0.63 30.05
CA LEU A 101 8.72 1.12 29.87
C LEU A 101 9.70 -0.04 29.97
N ASP A 102 10.56 -0.19 28.93
CA ASP A 102 11.47 -1.33 28.79
C ASP A 102 10.81 -2.67 29.15
N SER A 103 9.63 -2.90 28.57
CA SER A 103 8.76 -4.02 28.88
C SER A 103 7.80 -4.31 27.73
N TRP A 104 6.78 -5.09 28.00
CA TRP A 104 5.71 -5.43 27.07
C TRP A 104 4.35 -5.54 27.77
N ALA A 105 3.29 -5.37 27.00
CA ALA A 105 1.93 -5.75 27.32
C ALA A 105 1.44 -6.80 26.34
N TYR A 106 0.72 -7.79 26.81
CA TYR A 106 0.15 -8.88 26.02
C TYR A 106 -1.30 -9.13 26.40
N LYS A 107 -2.19 -9.19 25.41
CA LYS A 107 -3.62 -9.42 25.63
C LYS A 107 -3.97 -10.86 25.28
N GLU A 108 -4.42 -11.62 26.25
CA GLU A 108 -4.90 -12.98 26.08
C GLU A 108 -6.34 -13.12 26.59
N ASN A 109 -7.22 -13.68 25.76
CA ASN A 109 -8.64 -13.86 26.10
C ASN A 109 -9.31 -12.58 26.64
N GLY A 110 -8.95 -11.42 26.08
CA GLY A 110 -9.48 -10.11 26.46
C GLY A 110 -8.88 -9.49 27.72
N THR A 111 -7.89 -10.13 28.34
CA THR A 111 -7.21 -9.64 29.54
C THR A 111 -5.77 -9.25 29.24
N TRP A 112 -5.35 -8.06 29.66
CA TRP A 112 -3.97 -7.61 29.53
C TRP A 112 -3.08 -8.23 30.62
N THR A 113 -1.90 -8.68 30.19
CA THR A 113 -0.80 -9.14 31.04
C THR A 113 0.42 -8.29 30.72
N TYR A 114 1.23 -7.98 31.71
CA TYR A 114 2.36 -7.07 31.61
C TYR A 114 3.65 -7.77 32.05
N GLY A 115 4.74 -7.46 31.38
CA GLY A 115 6.08 -7.93 31.76
C GLY A 115 6.59 -7.28 33.06
N GLY A 116 6.09 -6.08 33.35
CA GLY A 116 6.56 -5.22 34.44
C GLY A 116 7.62 -4.23 33.97
N VAL A 117 7.56 -3.02 34.54
CA VAL A 117 8.46 -1.92 34.17
C VAL A 117 9.93 -2.34 34.28
N GLU A 118 10.74 -1.94 33.28
CA GLU A 118 12.19 -2.23 33.17
C GLU A 118 12.56 -3.72 33.13
N CYS A 119 11.63 -4.62 32.92
CA CYS A 119 11.93 -6.06 32.98
C CYS A 119 12.76 -6.56 31.79
N THR A 120 12.78 -5.83 30.68
CA THR A 120 13.66 -6.10 29.52
C THR A 120 14.90 -5.22 29.48
N ASN A 121 15.05 -4.29 30.43
CA ASN A 121 16.14 -3.31 30.45
C ASN A 121 17.51 -4.01 30.41
N GLY A 122 18.39 -3.53 29.49
CA GLY A 122 19.73 -4.05 29.31
C GLY A 122 19.80 -5.41 28.59
N SER A 123 18.68 -6.02 28.21
CA SER A 123 18.68 -7.25 27.39
C SER A 123 18.92 -6.94 25.92
N THR A 124 19.57 -7.85 25.21
CA THR A 124 19.83 -7.75 23.76
C THR A 124 18.86 -8.62 22.95
N THR A 125 18.19 -9.55 23.60
CA THR A 125 17.12 -10.37 23.00
C THR A 125 15.98 -10.55 23.98
N SER A 126 14.78 -10.81 23.47
CA SER A 126 13.60 -11.11 24.28
C SER A 126 13.81 -12.37 25.12
N ALA A 127 14.34 -13.43 24.53
CA ALA A 127 14.62 -14.70 25.22
C ALA A 127 15.65 -14.57 26.34
N GLY A 128 16.60 -13.64 26.20
CA GLY A 128 17.64 -13.34 27.19
C GLY A 128 17.22 -12.33 28.27
N SER A 129 16.02 -11.77 28.21
CA SER A 129 15.51 -10.82 29.18
C SER A 129 15.03 -11.49 30.47
N ASN A 130 14.79 -10.68 31.52
CA ASN A 130 14.17 -11.17 32.77
C ASN A 130 12.68 -11.54 32.58
N CYS A 131 12.05 -11.06 31.51
CA CYS A 131 10.67 -11.33 31.18
C CYS A 131 10.52 -11.51 29.66
N PRO A 132 10.87 -12.68 29.11
CA PRO A 132 10.70 -12.94 27.70
C PRO A 132 9.26 -12.64 27.22
N TYR A 133 9.13 -12.01 26.05
CA TYR A 133 7.82 -11.78 25.48
C TYR A 133 7.09 -13.10 25.22
N PRO A 134 5.85 -13.26 25.67
CA PRO A 134 5.20 -14.56 25.72
C PRO A 134 4.82 -15.14 24.36
N TYR A 135 4.69 -14.31 23.33
CA TYR A 135 4.31 -14.75 22.00
C TYR A 135 5.54 -15.24 21.21
N THR A 136 5.49 -16.49 20.79
CA THR A 136 6.56 -17.17 20.02
C THR A 136 6.07 -17.68 18.65
N GLY A 137 4.93 -17.17 18.18
CA GLY A 137 4.33 -17.57 16.91
C GLY A 137 5.03 -16.96 15.68
N ILE A 138 4.43 -17.21 14.53
CA ILE A 138 4.91 -16.66 13.24
C ILE A 138 4.19 -15.34 12.97
N TYR A 139 4.95 -14.34 12.55
CA TYR A 139 4.41 -13.08 12.05
C TYR A 139 4.27 -13.13 10.52
N SER A 140 3.30 -12.40 10.00
CA SER A 140 2.99 -12.30 8.57
C SER A 140 2.99 -10.83 8.15
N VAL A 141 3.51 -10.55 6.96
CA VAL A 141 3.32 -9.24 6.31
C VAL A 141 2.08 -9.22 5.41
N GLY A 142 1.26 -10.27 5.46
CA GLY A 142 0.07 -10.41 4.61
C GLY A 142 0.39 -10.58 3.13
N THR A 143 -0.62 -10.36 2.29
CA THR A 143 -0.49 -10.41 0.83
C THR A 143 -0.89 -9.06 0.25
N ALA A 144 -0.03 -8.48 -0.60
CA ALA A 144 -0.33 -7.21 -1.25
C ALA A 144 -1.66 -7.26 -1.99
N VAL A 145 -2.51 -6.28 -1.74
CA VAL A 145 -3.81 -6.10 -2.43
C VAL A 145 -3.58 -5.12 -3.56
N SER A 146 -3.72 -5.60 -4.77
CA SER A 146 -3.74 -4.75 -5.96
C SER A 146 -5.18 -4.46 -6.33
N THR A 147 -5.63 -3.23 -6.11
CA THR A 147 -6.91 -2.76 -6.65
C THR A 147 -6.69 -2.39 -8.09
N THR A 148 -7.43 -3.02 -9.01
CA THR A 148 -7.41 -2.66 -10.42
C THR A 148 -8.78 -2.14 -10.85
N TYR A 149 -8.77 -1.23 -11.82
CA TYR A 149 -9.95 -0.65 -12.42
C TYR A 149 -9.99 -0.95 -13.91
N GLU A 150 -11.16 -1.30 -14.42
CA GLU A 150 -11.40 -1.46 -15.85
C GLU A 150 -11.51 -0.07 -16.50
N VAL A 151 -10.50 0.30 -17.28
CA VAL A 151 -10.44 1.57 -18.01
C VAL A 151 -10.70 1.32 -19.49
N THR A 152 -11.71 1.99 -20.05
CA THR A 152 -12.01 1.91 -21.47
C THR A 152 -11.26 2.99 -22.23
N PHE A 153 -10.33 2.56 -23.08
CA PHE A 153 -9.71 3.44 -24.07
C PHE A 153 -10.57 3.45 -25.33
N SER A 154 -10.77 4.65 -25.89
CA SER A 154 -11.67 4.85 -27.02
C SER A 154 -11.09 5.89 -27.98
N VAL A 155 -11.16 5.62 -29.28
CA VAL A 155 -10.75 6.55 -30.35
C VAL A 155 -11.73 6.53 -31.50
N ASN A 156 -12.24 7.71 -31.88
CA ASN A 156 -13.13 7.89 -33.02
C ASN A 156 -12.30 8.02 -34.32
N THR A 157 -12.55 7.15 -35.28
CA THR A 157 -11.83 7.07 -36.54
C THR A 157 -12.67 7.49 -37.77
N GLN A 158 -13.87 8.05 -37.56
CA GLN A 158 -14.80 8.40 -38.64
C GLN A 158 -14.21 9.36 -39.72
N ASN A 159 -13.17 10.11 -39.37
CA ASN A 159 -12.55 11.09 -40.26
C ASN A 159 -11.18 10.63 -40.80
N ILE A 160 -10.76 9.39 -40.51
CA ILE A 160 -9.49 8.83 -40.97
C ILE A 160 -9.71 7.43 -41.59
N GLN A 161 -8.85 7.02 -42.44
CA GLN A 161 -8.81 5.62 -42.90
C GLN A 161 -7.99 4.80 -41.91
N VAL A 162 -8.62 3.77 -41.37
CA VAL A 162 -7.91 2.82 -40.51
C VAL A 162 -6.99 1.96 -41.30
N GLY A 163 -5.76 1.80 -40.84
CA GLY A 163 -4.72 0.96 -41.47
C GLY A 163 -5.07 -0.53 -41.45
N ASN A 164 -4.44 -1.31 -42.34
CA ASN A 164 -4.76 -2.74 -42.48
C ASN A 164 -4.51 -3.55 -41.23
N GLU A 165 -3.57 -3.14 -40.38
CA GLU A 165 -3.27 -3.79 -39.07
C GLU A 165 -4.15 -3.31 -37.94
N GLY A 166 -5.01 -2.30 -38.18
CA GLY A 166 -5.96 -1.77 -37.22
C GLY A 166 -5.41 -0.72 -36.26
N MET A 167 -6.20 -0.48 -35.23
CA MET A 167 -5.90 0.48 -34.19
C MET A 167 -5.29 -0.20 -32.95
N TYR A 168 -4.35 0.50 -32.30
CA TYR A 168 -3.73 0.08 -31.03
C TYR A 168 -3.68 1.24 -30.05
N VAL A 169 -3.68 0.92 -28.76
CA VAL A 169 -3.27 1.83 -27.70
C VAL A 169 -2.11 1.22 -26.92
N GLY A 170 -1.11 2.03 -26.62
CA GLY A 170 0.11 1.55 -25.95
C GLY A 170 1.03 2.69 -25.56
N GLY A 171 2.32 2.41 -25.51
CA GLY A 171 3.33 3.34 -25.02
C GLY A 171 3.23 3.60 -23.52
N GLY A 172 4.18 4.33 -22.95
CA GLY A 172 4.20 4.71 -21.54
C GLY A 172 3.78 3.59 -20.59
N ILE A 173 2.89 3.91 -19.68
CA ILE A 173 2.41 2.95 -18.66
C ILE A 173 1.79 1.67 -19.25
N LEU A 174 1.08 1.77 -20.37
CA LEU A 174 0.45 0.59 -20.99
C LEU A 174 1.51 -0.35 -21.60
N GLY A 175 2.53 0.22 -22.21
CA GLY A 175 3.66 -0.52 -22.75
C GLY A 175 4.50 -1.21 -21.66
N GLU A 176 4.67 -0.56 -20.53
CA GLU A 176 5.39 -1.11 -19.37
C GLU A 176 4.63 -2.29 -18.75
N ILE A 177 3.31 -2.15 -18.52
CA ILE A 177 2.48 -3.22 -17.94
C ILE A 177 2.51 -4.49 -18.80
N THR A 178 2.44 -4.37 -20.13
CA THR A 178 2.39 -5.53 -21.03
C THR A 178 3.76 -6.02 -21.46
N GLY A 179 4.80 -5.18 -21.38
CA GLY A 179 6.10 -5.44 -21.99
C GLY A 179 6.11 -5.32 -23.54
N ASN A 180 5.00 -4.86 -24.15
CA ASN A 180 4.84 -4.79 -25.61
C ASN A 180 5.04 -3.37 -26.18
N GLY A 181 5.43 -2.40 -25.35
CA GLY A 181 5.73 -1.04 -25.77
C GLY A 181 4.53 -0.36 -26.45
N ALA A 182 4.73 0.10 -27.69
CA ALA A 182 3.69 0.79 -28.47
C ALA A 182 2.48 -0.09 -28.79
N LEU A 183 2.65 -1.41 -28.92
CA LEU A 183 1.62 -2.37 -29.33
C LEU A 183 0.99 -3.10 -28.11
N ALA A 184 0.78 -2.39 -27.01
CA ALA A 184 0.31 -3.00 -25.79
C ALA A 184 -1.08 -3.67 -25.95
N TYR A 185 -2.03 -2.95 -26.57
CA TYR A 185 -3.40 -3.45 -26.72
C TYR A 185 -3.95 -3.13 -28.11
N GLN A 186 -4.41 -4.15 -28.82
CA GLN A 186 -5.19 -3.98 -30.03
C GLN A 186 -6.61 -3.57 -29.68
N MET A 187 -7.17 -2.63 -30.43
CA MET A 187 -8.52 -2.11 -30.26
C MET A 187 -9.46 -2.69 -31.32
N SER A 188 -10.75 -2.79 -31.01
CA SER A 188 -11.80 -3.28 -31.93
C SER A 188 -12.92 -2.25 -32.11
N ASP A 189 -13.58 -2.34 -33.27
CA ASP A 189 -14.81 -1.62 -33.61
C ASP A 189 -15.86 -2.69 -33.98
N ASP A 190 -16.40 -3.37 -32.95
CA ASP A 190 -17.22 -4.56 -33.12
C ASP A 190 -18.64 -4.23 -33.60
N ASP A 191 -19.11 -3.02 -33.36
CA ASP A 191 -20.44 -2.53 -33.78
C ASP A 191 -20.40 -1.72 -35.09
N GLY A 192 -19.20 -1.41 -35.59
CA GLY A 192 -18.98 -0.75 -36.86
C GLY A 192 -19.37 0.73 -36.89
N ASP A 193 -19.37 1.41 -35.74
CA ASP A 193 -19.73 2.82 -35.64
C ASP A 193 -18.54 3.77 -35.92
N GLY A 194 -17.36 3.23 -36.16
CA GLY A 194 -16.12 3.95 -36.39
C GLY A 194 -15.41 4.38 -35.10
N THR A 195 -15.82 3.85 -33.97
CA THR A 195 -15.17 4.09 -32.67
C THR A 195 -14.49 2.81 -32.19
N TYR A 196 -13.17 2.79 -32.23
CA TYR A 196 -12.36 1.69 -31.75
C TYR A 196 -12.23 1.76 -30.23
N THR A 197 -12.39 0.62 -29.55
CA THR A 197 -12.35 0.52 -28.09
C THR A 197 -11.51 -0.66 -27.62
N VAL A 198 -10.96 -0.56 -26.40
CA VAL A 198 -10.43 -1.68 -25.64
C VAL A 198 -10.57 -1.38 -24.14
N VAL A 199 -10.88 -2.42 -23.36
CA VAL A 199 -10.93 -2.34 -21.89
C VAL A 199 -9.61 -2.89 -21.33
N VAL A 200 -8.97 -2.13 -20.46
CA VAL A 200 -7.69 -2.45 -19.85
C VAL A 200 -7.81 -2.39 -18.34
N SER A 201 -7.36 -3.43 -17.65
CA SER A 201 -7.29 -3.45 -16.19
C SER A 201 -6.03 -2.72 -15.73
N LEU A 202 -6.19 -1.56 -15.10
CA LEU A 202 -5.09 -0.74 -14.58
C LEU A 202 -5.08 -0.72 -13.06
N PRO A 203 -3.89 -0.73 -12.42
CA PRO A 203 -3.80 -0.57 -10.97
C PRO A 203 -4.29 0.80 -10.52
N GLU A 204 -4.79 0.89 -9.29
CA GLU A 204 -5.18 2.14 -8.65
C GLU A 204 -4.02 3.14 -8.65
N GLY A 205 -4.30 4.39 -9.07
CA GLY A 205 -3.29 5.43 -9.18
C GLY A 205 -2.36 5.30 -10.40
N ALA A 206 -2.67 4.40 -11.35
CA ALA A 206 -1.94 4.33 -12.61
C ALA A 206 -2.01 5.67 -13.34
N SER A 207 -0.87 6.27 -13.60
CA SER A 207 -0.72 7.54 -14.32
C SER A 207 0.50 7.48 -15.21
N GLY A 208 0.60 8.38 -16.17
CA GLY A 208 1.72 8.45 -17.11
C GLY A 208 1.27 8.81 -18.51
N ASN A 209 1.94 8.27 -19.52
CA ASN A 209 1.64 8.59 -20.91
C ASN A 209 1.10 7.37 -21.66
N ASN A 210 0.34 7.62 -22.70
CA ASN A 210 -0.11 6.62 -23.67
C ASN A 210 -0.19 7.22 -25.08
N ILE A 211 -0.26 6.37 -26.10
CA ILE A 211 -0.39 6.73 -27.49
C ILE A 211 -1.44 5.89 -28.19
N TYR A 212 -2.07 6.45 -29.23
CA TYR A 212 -2.83 5.67 -30.21
C TYR A 212 -2.02 5.49 -31.48
N LEU A 213 -2.12 4.31 -32.10
CA LEU A 213 -1.47 3.97 -33.36
C LEU A 213 -2.51 3.51 -34.37
N ASN A 214 -2.40 4.07 -35.60
CA ASN A 214 -3.16 3.64 -36.77
C ASN A 214 -2.19 2.95 -37.72
N ARG A 215 -2.13 1.62 -37.73
CA ARG A 215 -1.07 0.84 -38.38
C ARG A 215 -1.45 0.44 -39.81
N PRO A 216 -0.78 1.00 -40.83
CA PRO A 216 -0.97 0.56 -42.21
C PRO A 216 -0.28 -0.78 -42.53
N ASN A 217 0.84 -1.11 -41.87
CA ASN A 217 1.60 -2.34 -42.12
C ASN A 217 2.02 -3.03 -40.82
N ALA A 218 2.32 -4.32 -40.89
CA ALA A 218 2.68 -5.13 -39.71
C ALA A 218 4.03 -4.69 -39.09
N ASP A 219 4.94 -4.11 -39.84
CA ASP A 219 6.23 -3.65 -39.37
C ASP A 219 6.16 -2.25 -38.73
N ASP A 220 5.06 -1.51 -38.94
CA ASP A 220 4.90 -0.16 -38.38
C ASP A 220 4.66 -0.25 -36.85
N ASN A 221 5.36 0.60 -36.12
CA ASN A 221 5.32 0.66 -34.67
C ASN A 221 5.16 2.13 -34.24
N TRP A 222 6.19 2.72 -33.67
CA TRP A 222 6.15 4.13 -33.22
C TRP A 222 5.88 5.14 -34.34
N GLU A 223 6.20 4.80 -35.59
CA GLU A 223 5.93 5.61 -36.77
C GLU A 223 4.42 5.78 -37.07
N ALA A 224 3.62 4.83 -36.61
CA ALA A 224 2.15 4.85 -36.77
C ALA A 224 1.42 5.65 -35.70
N LYS A 225 2.17 6.30 -34.81
CA LYS A 225 1.66 7.09 -33.71
C LYS A 225 0.87 8.30 -34.23
N GLU A 226 -0.20 8.65 -33.53
CA GLU A 226 -0.95 9.89 -33.73
C GLU A 226 -0.06 11.14 -33.59
N VAL A 227 -0.42 12.21 -34.30
CA VAL A 227 0.28 13.49 -34.27
C VAL A 227 -0.57 14.51 -33.55
N ILE A 228 -0.27 14.76 -32.30
CA ILE A 228 -1.04 15.68 -31.42
C ILE A 228 -0.20 16.83 -30.85
N ALA A 229 1.01 17.03 -31.38
CA ALA A 229 1.88 18.12 -30.94
C ALA A 229 1.17 19.48 -30.95
N GLY A 230 1.23 20.18 -29.83
CA GLY A 230 0.58 21.49 -29.63
C GLY A 230 -0.90 21.41 -29.25
N LEU A 231 -1.49 20.24 -29.11
CA LEU A 231 -2.81 20.05 -28.51
C LEU A 231 -2.73 20.01 -26.98
N GLU A 232 -3.80 20.37 -26.32
CA GLU A 232 -3.91 20.41 -24.85
C GLU A 232 -3.68 19.03 -24.18
N CYS A 233 -4.03 17.96 -24.89
CA CYS A 233 -3.87 16.58 -24.43
C CYS A 233 -2.47 16.01 -24.66
N ALA A 234 -1.54 16.76 -25.27
CA ALA A 234 -0.19 16.32 -25.55
C ALA A 234 0.77 16.74 -24.44
N ASP A 235 1.62 15.83 -24.01
CA ASP A 235 2.76 16.10 -23.13
C ASP A 235 3.99 16.49 -23.96
N PRO A 236 4.35 17.79 -24.04
CA PRO A 236 5.47 18.25 -24.86
C PRO A 236 6.83 17.76 -24.33
N ASP A 237 6.90 17.42 -23.04
CA ASP A 237 8.13 16.93 -22.40
C ASP A 237 8.33 15.42 -22.63
N ASN A 238 7.28 14.72 -23.14
CA ASN A 238 7.30 13.30 -23.40
C ASN A 238 6.79 12.98 -24.81
N PHE A 239 7.55 13.35 -25.83
CA PHE A 239 7.31 13.04 -27.24
C PHE A 239 5.92 13.45 -27.78
N ASN A 240 5.22 14.33 -27.10
CA ASN A 240 3.81 14.69 -27.33
C ASN A 240 2.87 13.48 -27.24
N ASP A 241 3.09 12.61 -26.28
CA ASP A 241 2.19 11.52 -25.94
C ASP A 241 0.97 12.05 -25.16
N ARG A 242 -0.11 11.30 -25.08
CA ARG A 242 -1.27 11.67 -24.24
C ARG A 242 -0.92 11.47 -22.78
N ILE A 243 -1.50 12.33 -21.93
CA ILE A 243 -1.44 12.18 -20.47
C ILE A 243 -2.61 11.30 -20.02
N LEU A 244 -2.28 10.31 -19.18
CA LEU A 244 -3.21 9.48 -18.43
C LEU A 244 -3.11 9.90 -16.96
N GLU A 245 -4.22 10.40 -16.39
CA GLU A 245 -4.35 10.84 -14.98
C GLU A 245 -5.39 10.02 -14.23
#